data_f10dcf1e472e1958660e9bf70baa4ad4
#
_entry.id   f10dcf1e472e1958660e9bf70baa4ad4
#
_cell.length_a   1.000
_cell.length_b   1.000
_cell.length_c   1.000
_cell.angle_alpha   90.00
_cell.angle_beta   90.00
_cell.angle_gamma   90.00
#
_symmetry.space_group_name_H-M   'P 1'
#
loop_
_entity.id
_entity.type
_entity.pdbx_description
1 polymer ?
#
loop_
_entity_poly.entity_id
_entity_poly.type
_entity_poly.pdbx_seq_one_letter_code
_entity_poly.pdbx_strand_id
1 'polypeptide(L)'
;MNKPLRVRIALSIALPLCMGSVLTMHSSAQDVTEIGGQKLVTLKRAAVSKTKPEFTSVTLAPGRGMELIQITANFPGKGSVNVLASPDLAAAKQMLDEKDTPNGDLGYRLGAAFLVPYPNRIRGKLSEDGKTLTTSWEGHTITLPANNIGKNAGAERHAMHGLILKSMTDDVHVKQVPGGEEVTGVIHAGDFGGHWPSKTDLDVTISLTAEAVDASIVAHNVGSEATPMAIGWHPYFALPSGDRTQARIHIPAANYATVDNYDNVFPTGQLKPVDGTQYDLRAAGGAALAKNFYDDNWSKLDWKSGTLTTKVIDPAAKYGIDIIGLSPQIKTIQMYAPPAMQFVAIEDQFNFADPFGKEWGKMDTGMVTLKPGQSTKWHMRLHVFVP
;
A
#
# COMPACT_ATOMS: atom_id res chain seq x y z
N MET A 1 -54.08 4.35 66.17
CA MET A 1 -54.00 4.16 64.76
C MET A 1 -54.05 5.53 64.10
N ASN A 2 -52.87 6.19 63.95
CA ASN A 2 -52.76 7.55 63.41
C ASN A 2 -51.95 7.51 62.16
N LYS A 3 -52.52 7.96 61.04
CA LYS A 3 -51.82 8.18 59.79
C LYS A 3 -51.16 9.56 59.78
N PRO A 4 -49.93 9.74 59.38
CA PRO A 4 -49.34 11.08 59.23
C PRO A 4 -49.67 11.69 57.86
N LEU A 5 -50.00 12.95 57.93
CA LEU A 5 -50.28 13.91 56.85
C LEU A 5 -48.97 14.23 56.04
N ARG A 6 -48.96 14.04 54.71
CA ARG A 6 -47.88 14.47 53.84
C ARG A 6 -48.14 15.89 53.34
N VAL A 7 -47.33 16.83 53.78
CA VAL A 7 -47.25 18.18 53.25
C VAL A 7 -46.37 18.17 52.01
N ARG A 8 -46.91 18.57 50.85
CA ARG A 8 -46.12 18.83 49.63
C ARG A 8 -45.76 20.31 49.60
N ILE A 9 -44.46 20.62 49.70
CA ILE A 9 -43.93 21.93 49.45
C ILE A 9 -43.48 21.98 47.97
N ALA A 10 -44.14 22.84 47.19
CA ALA A 10 -43.73 23.15 45.83
C ALA A 10 -42.69 24.24 45.86
N LEU A 11 -41.44 23.90 45.45
CA LEU A 11 -40.37 24.84 45.31
C LEU A 11 -40.26 25.23 43.84
N SER A 12 -40.71 26.42 43.48
CA SER A 12 -40.54 27.02 42.15
C SER A 12 -39.13 27.58 42.04
N ILE A 13 -38.27 26.91 41.28
CA ILE A 13 -36.95 27.44 40.93
C ILE A 13 -37.09 28.07 39.54
N ALA A 14 -37.00 29.37 39.46
CA ALA A 14 -36.82 30.13 38.23
C ALA A 14 -35.36 29.99 37.78
N LEU A 15 -35.13 29.32 36.61
CA LEU A 15 -33.82 29.33 35.97
C LEU A 15 -33.68 30.57 35.08
N PRO A 16 -32.56 31.32 35.18
CA PRO A 16 -32.27 32.37 34.22
C PRO A 16 -31.80 31.74 32.92
N LEU A 17 -32.43 32.14 31.81
CA LEU A 17 -32.05 31.78 30.45
C LEU A 17 -30.74 32.55 30.12
N CYS A 18 -29.59 31.92 30.32
CA CYS A 18 -28.33 32.37 29.75
C CYS A 18 -28.31 31.97 28.28
N MET A 19 -28.56 32.93 27.35
CA MET A 19 -28.19 32.78 25.95
C MET A 19 -26.66 32.70 25.86
N GLY A 20 -26.12 31.51 25.97
CA GLY A 20 -24.75 31.21 25.61
C GLY A 20 -24.62 31.22 24.09
N SER A 21 -23.96 32.22 23.53
CA SER A 21 -23.49 32.25 22.15
C SER A 21 -22.59 31.02 21.97
N VAL A 22 -23.06 30.01 21.24
CA VAL A 22 -22.22 28.91 20.77
C VAL A 22 -21.28 29.51 19.73
N LEU A 23 -20.11 29.90 20.13
CA LEU A 23 -18.99 30.12 19.22
C LEU A 23 -18.68 28.76 18.61
N THR A 24 -19.21 28.51 17.42
CA THR A 24 -18.71 27.46 16.55
C THR A 24 -17.29 27.86 16.17
N MET A 25 -16.31 27.32 16.93
CA MET A 25 -14.94 27.31 16.46
C MET A 25 -14.91 26.47 15.18
N HIS A 26 -15.02 27.14 14.04
CA HIS A 26 -14.55 26.59 12.78
C HIS A 26 -13.02 26.51 12.96
N SER A 27 -12.53 25.36 13.37
CA SER A 27 -11.14 24.99 13.12
C SER A 27 -11.01 25.03 11.59
N SER A 28 -10.39 26.09 11.07
CA SER A 28 -9.91 26.08 9.70
C SER A 28 -8.95 24.89 9.63
N ALA A 29 -9.34 23.83 8.94
CA ALA A 29 -8.42 22.77 8.61
C ALA A 29 -7.26 23.46 7.89
N GLN A 30 -6.12 23.52 8.55
CA GLN A 30 -4.91 24.08 7.97
C GLN A 30 -4.59 23.19 6.77
N ASP A 31 -4.59 23.76 5.56
CA ASP A 31 -4.28 23.00 4.34
C ASP A 31 -2.91 22.35 4.52
N VAL A 32 -2.88 21.04 4.56
CA VAL A 32 -1.63 20.28 4.66
C VAL A 32 -0.88 20.41 3.34
N THR A 33 0.23 21.10 3.36
CA THR A 33 1.06 21.35 2.16
C THR A 33 2.34 20.53 2.13
N GLU A 34 2.67 19.83 3.24
CA GLU A 34 3.94 19.13 3.42
C GLU A 34 3.76 17.87 4.29
N ILE A 35 4.38 16.78 3.88
CA ILE A 35 4.52 15.51 4.62
C ILE A 35 5.95 14.99 4.40
N GLY A 36 6.59 14.51 5.47
CA GLY A 36 7.95 13.97 5.37
C GLY A 36 9.02 15.01 5.08
N GLY A 37 8.77 16.29 5.45
CA GLY A 37 9.74 17.38 5.24
C GLY A 37 9.81 17.90 3.80
N GLN A 38 8.90 17.45 2.91
CA GLN A 38 8.79 17.96 1.54
C GLN A 38 7.35 18.30 1.17
N LYS A 39 7.19 19.26 0.25
CA LYS A 39 5.88 19.67 -0.25
C LYS A 39 5.17 18.52 -0.93
N LEU A 40 3.88 18.38 -0.64
CA LEU A 40 3.01 17.47 -1.37
C LEU A 40 2.92 17.91 -2.84
N VAL A 41 2.86 16.93 -3.72
CA VAL A 41 2.54 17.13 -5.13
C VAL A 41 1.13 16.62 -5.39
N THR A 42 0.31 17.40 -6.10
CA THR A 42 -1.01 16.96 -6.52
C THR A 42 -1.15 17.18 -8.01
N LEU A 43 -1.19 16.09 -8.77
CA LEU A 43 -1.60 16.08 -10.16
C LEU A 43 -3.11 16.21 -10.24
N LYS A 44 -3.62 17.02 -11.18
CA LYS A 44 -5.05 17.32 -11.29
C LYS A 44 -5.51 17.41 -12.75
N ARG A 45 -6.73 16.97 -12.98
CA ARG A 45 -7.47 17.22 -14.23
C ARG A 45 -8.96 17.31 -13.95
N ALA A 46 -9.69 18.01 -14.83
CA ALA A 46 -11.14 18.05 -14.76
C ALA A 46 -11.74 16.79 -15.39
N ALA A 47 -12.76 16.21 -14.74
CA ALA A 47 -13.58 15.17 -15.38
C ALA A 47 -14.45 15.79 -16.48
N VAL A 48 -14.51 15.15 -17.63
CA VAL A 48 -15.31 15.60 -18.78
C VAL A 48 -16.37 14.59 -19.21
N SER A 49 -16.17 13.30 -18.93
CA SER A 49 -17.10 12.25 -19.28
C SER A 49 -18.34 12.26 -18.39
N LYS A 50 -19.51 12.13 -19.03
CA LYS A 50 -20.80 11.94 -18.33
C LYS A 50 -21.21 10.47 -18.23
N THR A 51 -20.49 9.56 -18.89
CA THR A 51 -20.88 8.16 -19.04
C THR A 51 -19.82 7.16 -18.55
N LYS A 52 -18.57 7.58 -18.47
CA LYS A 52 -17.45 6.73 -18.02
C LYS A 52 -16.79 7.32 -16.79
N PRO A 53 -16.28 6.49 -15.87
CA PRO A 53 -15.45 6.99 -14.78
C PRO A 53 -14.11 7.51 -15.31
N GLU A 54 -13.56 8.53 -14.65
CA GLU A 54 -12.31 9.18 -15.01
C GLU A 54 -11.51 9.49 -13.75
N PHE A 55 -10.22 9.26 -13.76
CA PHE A 55 -9.35 9.78 -12.71
C PHE A 55 -9.28 11.30 -12.78
N THR A 56 -9.21 11.95 -11.62
CA THR A 56 -9.24 13.41 -11.50
C THR A 56 -8.09 13.98 -10.69
N SER A 57 -7.54 13.24 -9.75
CA SER A 57 -6.35 13.69 -9.01
C SER A 57 -5.53 12.54 -8.42
N VAL A 58 -4.23 12.82 -8.23
CA VAL A 58 -3.29 12.01 -7.48
C VAL A 58 -2.50 12.93 -6.56
N THR A 59 -2.56 12.71 -5.25
CA THR A 59 -1.74 13.41 -4.26
C THR A 59 -0.67 12.49 -3.73
N LEU A 60 0.58 12.92 -3.78
CA LEU A 60 1.74 12.15 -3.36
C LEU A 60 2.66 12.93 -2.45
N ALA A 61 3.43 12.21 -1.64
CA ALA A 61 4.37 12.72 -0.64
C ALA A 61 5.83 12.42 -1.07
N PRO A 62 6.55 13.36 -1.72
CA PRO A 62 7.94 13.15 -2.10
C PRO A 62 8.86 12.86 -0.91
N GLY A 63 8.60 13.43 0.27
CA GLY A 63 9.33 13.17 1.52
C GLY A 63 9.03 11.82 2.17
N ARG A 64 8.24 10.97 1.50
CA ARG A 64 7.91 9.61 1.92
C ARG A 64 8.07 8.61 0.77
N GLY A 65 9.22 8.68 0.07
CA GLY A 65 9.52 7.76 -1.03
C GLY A 65 8.54 7.85 -2.20
N MET A 66 7.99 9.03 -2.48
CA MET A 66 6.96 9.27 -3.51
C MET A 66 5.65 8.51 -3.24
N GLU A 67 5.32 8.21 -1.98
CA GLU A 67 4.09 7.52 -1.61
C GLU A 67 2.84 8.25 -2.14
N LEU A 68 1.92 7.51 -2.75
CA LEU A 68 0.62 8.04 -3.18
C LEU A 68 -0.34 8.03 -2.00
N ILE A 69 -0.69 9.21 -1.50
CA ILE A 69 -1.59 9.34 -0.33
C ILE A 69 -3.05 9.25 -0.75
N GLN A 70 -3.42 9.86 -1.87
CA GLN A 70 -4.79 9.85 -2.37
C GLN A 70 -4.82 9.71 -3.90
N ILE A 71 -5.78 8.94 -4.39
CA ILE A 71 -6.13 8.84 -5.81
C ILE A 71 -7.63 9.05 -5.92
N THR A 72 -8.05 10.03 -6.71
CA THR A 72 -9.46 10.35 -6.85
C THR A 72 -9.96 10.07 -8.28
N ALA A 73 -11.12 9.46 -8.38
CA ALA A 73 -11.81 9.27 -9.64
C ALA A 73 -13.26 9.78 -9.55
N ASN A 74 -13.77 10.34 -10.65
CA ASN A 74 -15.17 10.74 -10.77
C ASN A 74 -15.97 9.63 -11.43
N PHE A 75 -17.01 9.15 -10.75
CA PHE A 75 -17.93 8.14 -11.26
C PHE A 75 -19.24 8.77 -11.66
N PRO A 76 -19.76 8.51 -12.88
CA PRO A 76 -21.02 9.06 -13.36
C PRO A 76 -22.18 8.76 -12.41
N GLY A 77 -22.94 9.81 -12.04
CA GLY A 77 -24.07 9.70 -11.11
C GLY A 77 -23.71 9.53 -9.63
N LYS A 78 -22.43 9.35 -9.31
CA LYS A 78 -21.95 9.21 -7.94
C LYS A 78 -21.04 10.37 -7.50
N GLY A 79 -20.30 10.97 -8.45
CA GLY A 79 -19.32 12.02 -8.17
C GLY A 79 -17.94 11.47 -7.83
N SER A 80 -17.18 12.25 -7.05
CA SER A 80 -15.80 11.96 -6.70
C SER A 80 -15.69 10.84 -5.66
N VAL A 81 -14.81 9.87 -5.92
CA VAL A 81 -14.52 8.73 -5.05
C VAL A 81 -13.01 8.67 -4.83
N ASN A 82 -12.56 8.58 -3.57
CA ASN A 82 -11.17 8.21 -3.29
C ASN A 82 -10.99 6.71 -3.52
N VAL A 83 -10.08 6.37 -4.43
CA VAL A 83 -9.77 4.99 -4.83
C VAL A 83 -8.99 4.26 -3.74
N LEU A 84 -8.18 5.02 -2.97
CA LEU A 84 -7.42 4.49 -1.86
C LEU A 84 -8.17 4.67 -0.53
N ALA A 85 -8.10 3.68 0.33
CA ALA A 85 -8.62 3.74 1.71
C ALA A 85 -7.64 4.53 2.61
N SER A 86 -7.37 5.76 2.25
CA SER A 86 -6.47 6.65 2.99
C SER A 86 -7.26 7.57 3.90
N PRO A 87 -6.69 7.97 5.05
CA PRO A 87 -7.23 9.06 5.85
C PRO A 87 -7.15 10.39 5.08
N ASP A 88 -7.73 11.45 5.63
CA ASP A 88 -7.49 12.80 5.12
C ASP A 88 -6.01 13.21 5.30
N LEU A 89 -5.59 14.27 4.63
CA LEU A 89 -4.19 14.69 4.62
C LEU A 89 -3.67 15.09 6.01
N ALA A 90 -4.53 15.60 6.89
CA ALA A 90 -4.14 15.98 8.25
C ALA A 90 -3.84 14.73 9.08
N ALA A 91 -4.70 13.71 9.02
CA ALA A 91 -4.48 12.45 9.69
C ALA A 91 -3.30 11.67 9.08
N ALA A 92 -3.14 11.71 7.75
CA ALA A 92 -1.98 11.12 7.08
C ALA A 92 -0.67 11.78 7.55
N LYS A 93 -0.62 13.13 7.62
CA LYS A 93 0.53 13.87 8.16
C LYS A 93 0.83 13.46 9.60
N GLN A 94 -0.20 13.39 10.45
CA GLN A 94 -0.03 12.97 11.83
C GLN A 94 0.55 11.56 11.94
N MET A 95 0.08 10.64 11.14
CA MET A 95 0.60 9.26 11.12
C MET A 95 2.06 9.19 10.65
N LEU A 96 2.41 9.96 9.62
CA LEU A 96 3.70 9.86 8.95
C LEU A 96 4.80 10.71 9.62
N ASP A 97 4.45 11.88 10.20
CA ASP A 97 5.42 12.84 10.72
C ASP A 97 5.53 12.81 12.24
N GLU A 98 4.42 12.61 12.98
CA GLU A 98 4.39 12.77 14.43
C GLU A 98 4.69 11.47 15.20
N LYS A 99 4.45 10.33 14.60
CA LYS A 99 4.77 9.03 15.21
C LYS A 99 6.10 8.56 14.66
N ASP A 100 7.17 8.97 15.32
CA ASP A 100 8.50 8.52 14.95
C ASP A 100 8.64 7.03 15.21
N THR A 101 8.47 6.25 14.18
CA THR A 101 8.89 4.88 14.18
C THR A 101 10.27 4.79 13.55
N PRO A 102 11.22 4.01 14.10
CA PRO A 102 12.60 3.97 13.62
C PRO A 102 12.72 3.63 12.18
N ASN A 103 11.84 3.25 11.41
CA ASN A 103 12.04 2.81 10.02
C ASN A 103 10.91 3.21 9.06
N GLY A 104 10.08 4.18 9.45
CA GLY A 104 8.96 4.60 8.63
C GLY A 104 7.89 3.51 8.47
N ASP A 105 7.79 2.63 9.45
CA ASP A 105 6.90 1.46 9.45
C ASP A 105 5.42 1.81 9.26
N LEU A 106 5.05 3.05 9.51
CA LEU A 106 3.69 3.51 9.32
C LEU A 106 3.39 3.90 7.87
N GLY A 107 4.42 4.21 7.07
CA GLY A 107 4.25 4.63 5.68
C GLY A 107 3.48 3.61 4.84
N TYR A 108 3.73 2.32 5.02
CA TYR A 108 3.00 1.28 4.29
C TYR A 108 1.59 1.00 4.84
N ARG A 109 1.13 1.66 5.91
CA ARG A 109 -0.18 1.41 6.56
C ARG A 109 -1.30 2.30 6.06
N LEU A 110 -1.01 3.17 5.12
CA LEU A 110 -2.00 4.05 4.48
C LEU A 110 -1.60 4.28 3.01
N GLY A 111 -2.50 4.81 2.22
CA GLY A 111 -2.18 5.18 0.85
C GLY A 111 -1.69 4.03 -0.01
N ALA A 112 -0.57 4.25 -0.64
CA ALA A 112 0.06 3.32 -1.55
C ALA A 112 1.58 3.56 -1.61
N ALA A 113 2.30 2.97 -0.65
CA ALA A 113 3.75 3.09 -0.52
C ALA A 113 4.50 2.23 -1.53
N PHE A 114 5.62 2.71 -2.03
CA PHE A 114 6.56 1.91 -2.80
C PHE A 114 7.52 1.14 -1.87
N LEU A 115 7.77 -0.11 -2.21
CA LEU A 115 8.51 -1.06 -1.40
C LEU A 115 9.80 -1.45 -2.13
N VAL A 116 10.92 -0.84 -1.75
CA VAL A 116 12.24 -1.01 -2.38
C VAL A 116 13.30 -1.09 -1.26
N PRO A 117 14.31 -1.93 -1.32
CA PRO A 117 14.70 -2.87 -2.36
C PRO A 117 14.07 -4.27 -2.24
N TYR A 118 13.08 -4.42 -1.35
CA TYR A 118 12.30 -5.65 -1.20
C TYR A 118 10.89 -5.31 -0.70
N PRO A 119 9.83 -5.80 -1.31
CA PRO A 119 8.52 -5.91 -0.70
C PRO A 119 8.43 -7.09 0.27
N ASN A 120 7.38 -7.12 1.07
CA ASN A 120 7.05 -8.16 2.01
C ASN A 120 8.09 -8.32 3.15
N ARG A 121 8.32 -9.52 3.63
CA ARG A 121 9.08 -9.86 4.84
C ARG A 121 10.45 -10.45 4.50
N ILE A 122 11.42 -10.18 5.36
CA ILE A 122 12.71 -10.90 5.39
C ILE A 122 12.98 -11.28 6.83
N ARG A 123 13.26 -12.58 7.08
CA ARG A 123 13.71 -13.08 8.36
C ARG A 123 15.23 -13.24 8.39
N GLY A 124 15.79 -13.30 9.61
CA GLY A 124 17.23 -13.45 9.78
C GLY A 124 17.62 -13.63 11.23
N LYS A 125 18.92 -13.68 11.51
CA LYS A 125 19.43 -13.75 12.86
C LYS A 125 19.29 -12.39 13.54
N LEU A 126 18.46 -12.31 14.58
CA LEU A 126 18.22 -11.08 15.34
C LEU A 126 19.48 -10.67 16.12
N SER A 127 19.74 -9.35 16.19
CA SER A 127 20.76 -8.76 17.06
C SER A 127 20.39 -8.91 18.55
N GLU A 128 21.36 -8.78 19.44
CA GLU A 128 21.11 -8.89 20.90
C GLU A 128 20.14 -7.84 21.42
N ASP A 129 20.17 -6.64 20.86
CA ASP A 129 19.24 -5.54 21.21
C ASP A 129 17.88 -5.63 20.52
N GLY A 130 17.67 -6.60 19.63
CA GLY A 130 16.45 -6.85 18.90
C GLY A 130 16.08 -5.79 17.85
N LYS A 131 16.98 -4.87 17.50
CA LYS A 131 16.68 -3.76 16.58
C LYS A 131 16.99 -4.08 15.13
N THR A 132 17.94 -4.96 14.89
CA THR A 132 18.35 -5.39 13.55
C THR A 132 18.34 -6.90 13.41
N LEU A 133 18.33 -7.37 12.19
CA LEU A 133 18.56 -8.76 11.86
C LEU A 133 19.58 -8.87 10.74
N THR A 134 20.26 -10.02 10.66
CA THR A 134 21.18 -10.33 9.58
C THR A 134 20.69 -11.52 8.77
N THR A 135 20.77 -11.39 7.46
CA THR A 135 20.58 -12.46 6.48
C THR A 135 21.74 -12.46 5.49
N SER A 136 21.73 -13.31 4.49
CA SER A 136 22.80 -13.38 3.50
C SER A 136 22.24 -13.54 2.10
N TRP A 137 22.91 -12.94 1.12
CA TRP A 137 22.65 -13.09 -0.29
C TRP A 137 23.98 -13.22 -1.06
N GLU A 138 24.17 -14.30 -1.78
CA GLU A 138 25.38 -14.59 -2.60
C GLU A 138 26.72 -14.32 -1.87
N GLY A 139 26.79 -14.65 -0.57
CA GLY A 139 27.98 -14.43 0.26
C GLY A 139 28.08 -13.04 0.92
N HIS A 140 27.23 -12.09 0.55
CA HIS A 140 27.14 -10.80 1.22
C HIS A 140 26.26 -10.92 2.47
N THR A 141 26.71 -10.32 3.57
CA THR A 141 25.87 -10.14 4.76
C THR A 141 24.99 -8.92 4.57
N ILE A 142 23.68 -9.10 4.73
CA ILE A 142 22.68 -8.03 4.70
C ILE A 142 22.18 -7.82 6.12
N THR A 143 22.29 -6.59 6.63
CA THR A 143 21.78 -6.22 7.95
C THR A 143 20.58 -5.29 7.78
N LEU A 144 19.40 -5.71 8.28
CA LEU A 144 18.15 -4.99 8.11
C LEU A 144 17.57 -4.56 9.44
N PRO A 145 16.80 -3.46 9.48
CA PRO A 145 15.98 -3.13 10.63
C PRO A 145 14.95 -4.23 10.91
N ALA A 146 14.87 -4.69 12.15
CA ALA A 146 13.84 -5.64 12.60
C ALA A 146 12.58 -4.84 13.01
N ASN A 147 11.93 -4.22 12.03
CA ASN A 147 10.92 -3.18 12.20
C ASN A 147 9.49 -3.71 12.36
N ASN A 148 9.28 -5.02 12.29
CA ASN A 148 7.96 -5.61 12.49
C ASN A 148 8.03 -6.84 13.42
N ILE A 149 6.89 -7.12 14.07
CA ILE A 149 6.69 -8.29 14.93
C ILE A 149 5.21 -8.68 14.92
N GLY A 150 4.91 -9.96 14.94
CA GLY A 150 3.56 -10.47 15.14
C GLY A 150 2.97 -10.10 16.51
N LYS A 151 1.71 -10.33 16.70
CA LYS A 151 0.93 -9.90 17.89
C LYS A 151 1.00 -10.90 19.04
N ASN A 152 1.25 -12.17 18.75
CA ASN A 152 1.20 -13.24 19.73
C ASN A 152 2.51 -13.35 20.52
N ALA A 153 2.45 -13.90 21.72
CA ALA A 153 3.64 -14.22 22.49
C ALA A 153 4.54 -15.20 21.72
N GLY A 154 5.83 -14.88 21.61
CA GLY A 154 6.79 -15.68 20.85
C GLY A 154 6.84 -15.37 19.34
N ALA A 155 6.10 -14.37 18.87
CA ALA A 155 6.22 -13.90 17.51
C ALA A 155 7.65 -13.47 17.17
N GLU A 156 8.07 -13.76 15.94
CA GLU A 156 9.41 -13.48 15.45
C GLU A 156 9.51 -12.05 14.90
N ARG A 157 10.54 -11.30 15.36
CA ARG A 157 10.86 -10.01 14.74
C ARG A 157 11.47 -10.22 13.37
N HIS A 158 11.08 -9.36 12.42
CA HIS A 158 11.53 -9.45 11.04
C HIS A 158 11.60 -8.07 10.38
N ALA A 159 12.30 -7.98 9.26
CA ALA A 159 12.30 -6.81 8.41
C ALA A 159 11.07 -6.81 7.50
N MET A 160 10.47 -5.63 7.24
CA MET A 160 9.26 -5.50 6.45
C MET A 160 9.30 -4.29 5.53
N HIS A 161 8.88 -4.51 4.27
CA HIS A 161 8.49 -3.49 3.29
C HIS A 161 9.57 -2.49 2.87
N GLY A 162 10.81 -2.95 2.73
CA GLY A 162 11.87 -2.15 2.12
C GLY A 162 12.45 -1.08 3.02
N LEU A 163 13.16 -0.13 2.40
CA LEU A 163 14.02 0.82 3.10
C LEU A 163 13.84 2.27 2.61
N ILE A 164 12.82 2.56 1.78
CA ILE A 164 12.61 3.92 1.22
C ILE A 164 11.41 4.66 1.80
N LEU A 165 10.69 4.11 2.76
CA LEU A 165 9.46 4.69 3.31
C LEU A 165 9.65 6.09 3.94
N LYS A 166 10.88 6.45 4.30
CA LYS A 166 11.27 7.79 4.80
C LYS A 166 12.25 8.52 3.85
N SER A 167 12.45 8.01 2.65
CA SER A 167 13.38 8.65 1.71
C SER A 167 12.81 9.96 1.18
N MET A 168 13.68 10.95 1.12
CA MET A 168 13.43 12.21 0.39
C MET A 168 13.56 11.95 -1.11
N THR A 169 12.87 12.76 -1.91
CA THR A 169 12.93 12.69 -3.37
C THR A 169 13.49 13.99 -3.91
N ASP A 170 14.53 13.90 -4.69
CA ASP A 170 15.15 15.03 -5.37
C ASP A 170 14.56 15.19 -6.79
N ASP A 171 14.85 16.33 -7.42
CA ASP A 171 14.45 16.63 -8.80
C ASP A 171 12.97 16.37 -9.11
N VAL A 172 12.10 16.77 -8.19
CA VAL A 172 10.65 16.61 -8.34
C VAL A 172 10.11 17.62 -9.35
N HIS A 173 9.71 17.14 -10.52
CA HIS A 173 9.20 17.96 -11.61
C HIS A 173 7.82 17.51 -12.08
N VAL A 174 6.89 18.46 -12.18
CA VAL A 174 5.56 18.24 -12.76
C VAL A 174 5.53 18.84 -14.17
N LYS A 175 5.02 18.08 -15.14
CA LYS A 175 4.81 18.54 -16.50
C LYS A 175 3.44 18.15 -17.02
N GLN A 176 2.95 18.92 -17.99
CA GLN A 176 1.77 18.57 -18.76
C GLN A 176 2.09 17.44 -19.75
N VAL A 177 1.19 16.48 -19.84
CA VAL A 177 1.24 15.41 -20.85
C VAL A 177 -0.11 15.34 -21.59
N PRO A 178 -0.21 14.68 -22.75
CA PRO A 178 -1.49 14.55 -23.44
C PRO A 178 -2.57 13.96 -22.54
N GLY A 179 -3.60 14.75 -22.25
CA GLY A 179 -4.76 14.35 -21.43
C GLY A 179 -4.56 14.40 -19.91
N GLY A 180 -3.45 14.94 -19.42
CA GLY A 180 -3.20 15.01 -17.98
C GLY A 180 -1.87 15.59 -17.57
N GLU A 181 -1.36 15.12 -16.45
CA GLU A 181 -0.11 15.57 -15.84
C GLU A 181 0.77 14.36 -15.45
N GLU A 182 2.07 14.59 -15.42
CA GLU A 182 3.08 13.64 -14.97
C GLU A 182 4.03 14.30 -13.98
N VAL A 183 4.41 13.57 -12.93
CA VAL A 183 5.49 13.94 -12.02
C VAL A 183 6.62 12.93 -12.12
N THR A 184 7.85 13.43 -12.11
CA THR A 184 9.07 12.64 -12.00
C THR A 184 9.86 13.08 -10.77
N GLY A 185 10.69 12.20 -10.23
CA GLY A 185 11.62 12.49 -9.15
C GLY A 185 12.67 11.39 -9.03
N VAL A 186 13.76 11.70 -8.36
CA VAL A 186 14.86 10.76 -8.11
C VAL A 186 15.03 10.54 -6.62
N ILE A 187 15.10 9.28 -6.19
CA ILE A 187 15.49 8.90 -4.83
C ILE A 187 16.92 8.37 -4.88
N HIS A 188 17.86 9.14 -4.34
CA HIS A 188 19.23 8.70 -4.15
C HIS A 188 19.33 7.80 -2.93
N ALA A 189 18.92 6.52 -3.08
CA ALA A 189 18.84 5.59 -1.96
C ALA A 189 20.23 5.17 -1.44
N GLY A 190 21.29 5.40 -2.23
CA GLY A 190 22.64 4.96 -1.88
C GLY A 190 22.67 3.45 -1.62
N ASP A 191 23.40 3.04 -0.60
CA ASP A 191 23.41 1.67 -0.08
C ASP A 191 22.31 1.42 0.96
N PHE A 192 21.25 2.23 0.92
CA PHE A 192 20.13 2.23 1.87
C PHE A 192 20.60 2.37 3.34
N GLY A 193 21.58 3.27 3.55
CA GLY A 193 22.14 3.52 4.88
C GLY A 193 23.05 2.40 5.40
N GLY A 194 23.74 1.70 4.52
CA GLY A 194 24.61 0.56 4.84
C GLY A 194 23.87 -0.76 4.96
N HIS A 195 22.60 -0.81 4.58
CA HIS A 195 21.76 -2.00 4.70
C HIS A 195 21.74 -2.88 3.45
N TRP A 196 22.33 -2.41 2.34
CA TRP A 196 22.26 -3.11 1.05
C TRP A 196 23.63 -3.20 0.37
N PRO A 197 23.90 -4.22 -0.46
CA PRO A 197 25.25 -4.50 -0.95
C PRO A 197 25.84 -3.40 -1.86
N SER A 198 24.99 -2.62 -2.55
CA SER A 198 25.48 -1.61 -3.52
C SER A 198 24.62 -0.37 -3.52
N LYS A 199 25.15 0.73 -4.09
CA LYS A 199 24.42 1.99 -4.20
C LYS A 199 23.39 1.95 -5.31
N THR A 200 22.22 2.53 -5.04
CA THR A 200 21.06 2.51 -5.92
C THR A 200 20.46 3.91 -6.05
N ASP A 201 20.15 4.32 -7.27
CA ASP A 201 19.26 5.45 -7.56
C ASP A 201 17.94 4.91 -8.11
N LEU A 202 16.84 5.59 -7.78
CA LEU A 202 15.50 5.22 -8.20
C LEU A 202 14.87 6.38 -8.97
N ASP A 203 14.60 6.20 -10.26
CA ASP A 203 13.79 7.13 -11.02
C ASP A 203 12.31 6.77 -10.85
N VAL A 204 11.54 7.66 -10.27
CA VAL A 204 10.09 7.48 -10.04
C VAL A 204 9.32 8.36 -11.02
N THR A 205 8.33 7.77 -11.68
CA THR A 205 7.40 8.47 -12.57
C THR A 205 5.97 8.10 -12.24
N ILE A 206 5.12 9.10 -12.02
CA ILE A 206 3.66 8.91 -11.84
C ILE A 206 2.95 9.82 -12.82
N SER A 207 2.02 9.27 -13.61
CA SER A 207 1.20 10.05 -14.53
C SER A 207 -0.29 9.86 -14.27
N LEU A 208 -1.04 10.94 -14.47
CA LEU A 208 -2.49 11.01 -14.36
C LEU A 208 -3.09 11.39 -15.72
N THR A 209 -3.95 10.53 -16.24
CA THR A 209 -4.82 10.83 -17.39
C THR A 209 -6.28 10.55 -17.02
N ALA A 210 -7.21 10.78 -17.96
CA ALA A 210 -8.62 10.41 -17.73
C ALA A 210 -8.79 8.91 -17.49
N GLU A 211 -8.10 8.11 -18.26
CA GLU A 211 -8.28 6.66 -18.31
C GLU A 211 -7.39 5.91 -17.33
N ALA A 212 -6.26 6.50 -16.92
CA ALA A 212 -5.26 5.78 -16.16
C ALA A 212 -4.49 6.64 -15.14
N VAL A 213 -4.08 5.98 -14.07
CA VAL A 213 -2.94 6.39 -13.25
C VAL A 213 -1.83 5.35 -13.49
N ASP A 214 -0.71 5.79 -14.03
CA ASP A 214 0.49 4.96 -14.20
C ASP A 214 1.50 5.30 -13.11
N ALA A 215 2.18 4.27 -12.59
CA ALA A 215 3.30 4.43 -11.66
C ALA A 215 4.43 3.51 -12.07
N SER A 216 5.65 4.04 -12.16
CA SER A 216 6.83 3.25 -12.48
C SER A 216 8.05 3.68 -11.66
N ILE A 217 8.89 2.69 -11.34
CA ILE A 217 10.20 2.87 -10.73
C ILE A 217 11.24 2.17 -11.59
N VAL A 218 12.31 2.88 -11.91
CA VAL A 218 13.52 2.28 -12.49
C VAL A 218 14.61 2.32 -11.43
N ALA A 219 15.08 1.16 -11.00
CA ALA A 219 16.19 1.05 -10.05
C ALA A 219 17.50 0.85 -10.82
N HIS A 220 18.46 1.72 -10.55
CA HIS A 220 19.79 1.72 -11.18
C HIS A 220 20.84 1.33 -10.15
N ASN A 221 21.61 0.29 -10.40
CA ASN A 221 22.80 0.01 -9.60
C ASN A 221 23.93 0.96 -10.01
N VAL A 222 24.13 2.02 -9.21
CA VAL A 222 25.16 3.04 -9.43
C VAL A 222 26.43 2.79 -8.59
N GLY A 223 26.47 1.68 -7.85
CA GLY A 223 27.64 1.28 -7.07
C GLY A 223 28.57 0.32 -7.83
N SER A 224 29.52 -0.26 -7.10
CA SER A 224 30.58 -1.12 -7.66
C SER A 224 30.33 -2.62 -7.50
N GLU A 225 29.35 -3.01 -6.68
CA GLU A 225 29.05 -4.40 -6.37
C GLU A 225 27.73 -4.83 -7.03
N ALA A 226 27.55 -6.13 -7.25
CA ALA A 226 26.25 -6.68 -7.59
C ALA A 226 25.29 -6.53 -6.40
N THR A 227 24.00 -6.36 -6.68
CA THR A 227 23.00 -6.14 -5.64
C THR A 227 21.68 -6.84 -5.99
N PRO A 228 21.00 -7.47 -5.02
CA PRO A 228 19.65 -7.97 -5.22
C PRO A 228 18.69 -6.78 -5.23
N MET A 229 17.69 -6.81 -6.09
CA MET A 229 16.69 -5.75 -6.21
C MET A 229 15.32 -6.34 -6.44
N ALA A 230 14.37 -5.89 -5.64
CA ALA A 230 12.95 -6.11 -5.92
C ALA A 230 12.15 -4.85 -5.63
N ILE A 231 11.06 -4.71 -6.35
CA ILE A 231 10.17 -3.56 -6.25
C ILE A 231 8.74 -4.08 -6.12
N GLY A 232 7.98 -3.44 -5.26
CA GLY A 232 6.55 -3.66 -5.10
C GLY A 232 5.83 -2.36 -4.73
N TRP A 233 4.52 -2.46 -4.63
CA TRP A 233 3.67 -1.33 -4.29
C TRP A 233 2.54 -1.80 -3.36
N HIS A 234 2.19 -1.05 -2.33
CA HIS A 234 1.27 -1.45 -1.27
C HIS A 234 0.01 -0.55 -1.22
N PRO A 235 -0.85 -0.59 -2.24
CA PRO A 235 -2.07 0.20 -2.27
C PRO A 235 -3.15 -0.44 -1.41
N TYR A 236 -3.83 0.36 -0.61
CA TYR A 236 -5.06 -0.02 0.07
C TYR A 236 -6.25 0.47 -0.75
N PHE A 237 -6.84 -0.39 -1.57
CA PHE A 237 -8.02 -0.04 -2.37
C PHE A 237 -9.27 0.02 -1.50
N ALA A 238 -9.98 1.12 -1.58
CA ALA A 238 -11.23 1.32 -0.85
C ALA A 238 -12.35 0.43 -1.38
N LEU A 239 -13.27 0.03 -0.49
CA LEU A 239 -14.55 -0.57 -0.82
C LEU A 239 -15.64 0.48 -0.53
N PRO A 240 -16.04 1.30 -1.55
CA PRO A 240 -16.85 2.50 -1.32
C PRO A 240 -18.28 2.23 -0.87
N SER A 241 -18.80 1.00 -0.98
CA SER A 241 -20.12 0.63 -0.43
C SER A 241 -20.11 0.52 1.09
N GLY A 242 -18.94 0.31 1.71
CA GLY A 242 -18.82 -0.09 3.11
C GLY A 242 -19.30 -1.52 3.37
N ASP A 243 -19.65 -2.29 2.35
CA ASP A 243 -20.05 -3.70 2.46
C ASP A 243 -19.05 -4.63 1.79
N ARG A 244 -18.05 -5.02 2.55
CA ARG A 244 -17.00 -5.95 2.12
C ARG A 244 -17.57 -7.29 1.62
N THR A 245 -18.74 -7.71 2.13
CA THR A 245 -19.30 -9.02 1.78
C THR A 245 -19.77 -9.09 0.33
N GLN A 246 -20.05 -7.96 -0.29
CA GLN A 246 -20.40 -7.84 -1.70
C GLN A 246 -19.20 -7.68 -2.61
N ALA A 247 -18.03 -7.33 -2.04
CA ALA A 247 -16.81 -7.12 -2.81
C ALA A 247 -16.33 -8.42 -3.46
N ARG A 248 -15.77 -8.29 -4.66
CA ARG A 248 -15.24 -9.41 -5.45
C ARG A 248 -13.82 -9.09 -5.89
N ILE A 249 -12.97 -10.10 -5.86
CA ILE A 249 -11.56 -9.98 -6.20
C ILE A 249 -11.25 -10.95 -7.34
N HIS A 250 -10.48 -10.47 -8.32
CA HIS A 250 -9.91 -11.31 -9.37
C HIS A 250 -8.39 -11.29 -9.27
N ILE A 251 -7.79 -12.47 -9.13
CA ILE A 251 -6.33 -12.68 -9.20
C ILE A 251 -6.09 -13.83 -10.17
N PRO A 252 -5.45 -13.59 -11.33
CA PRO A 252 -5.22 -14.60 -12.36
C PRO A 252 -3.98 -15.43 -12.02
N ALA A 253 -4.07 -16.28 -11.02
CA ALA A 253 -2.96 -17.09 -10.53
C ALA A 253 -3.36 -18.54 -10.31
N ALA A 254 -2.49 -19.48 -10.66
CA ALA A 254 -2.74 -20.91 -10.50
C ALA A 254 -2.34 -21.45 -9.13
N ASN A 255 -1.45 -20.76 -8.41
CA ASN A 255 -0.93 -21.22 -7.13
C ASN A 255 -0.94 -20.10 -6.09
N TYR A 256 -0.88 -20.50 -4.82
CA TYR A 256 -0.57 -19.62 -3.69
C TYR A 256 0.57 -20.19 -2.86
N ALA A 257 1.34 -19.34 -2.18
CA ALA A 257 2.36 -19.74 -1.24
C ALA A 257 1.73 -20.04 0.13
N THR A 258 2.04 -21.19 0.74
CA THR A 258 1.57 -21.49 2.08
C THR A 258 2.40 -20.77 3.13
N VAL A 259 1.76 -20.33 4.20
CA VAL A 259 2.40 -19.64 5.34
C VAL A 259 2.41 -20.52 6.58
N ASP A 260 3.35 -20.25 7.51
CA ASP A 260 3.50 -20.96 8.78
C ASP A 260 2.30 -20.69 9.71
N ASN A 261 1.93 -19.43 9.84
CA ASN A 261 0.79 -18.95 10.61
C ASN A 261 0.43 -17.52 10.17
N TYR A 262 -0.75 -17.03 10.57
CA TYR A 262 -1.19 -15.66 10.25
C TYR A 262 -0.81 -14.60 11.32
N ASP A 263 0.20 -14.88 12.12
CA ASP A 263 0.81 -13.91 13.01
C ASP A 263 2.14 -13.38 12.45
N ASN A 264 3.03 -14.29 12.03
CA ASN A 264 4.29 -13.96 11.37
C ASN A 264 4.17 -13.90 9.85
N VAL A 265 3.36 -14.79 9.28
CA VAL A 265 3.08 -14.91 7.83
C VAL A 265 4.36 -15.22 7.03
N PHE A 266 5.22 -16.09 7.58
CA PHE A 266 6.39 -16.54 6.85
C PHE A 266 6.03 -17.68 5.90
N PRO A 267 6.60 -17.69 4.70
CA PRO A 267 6.37 -18.78 3.74
C PRO A 267 6.94 -20.08 4.25
N THR A 268 6.29 -21.19 3.91
CA THR A 268 6.79 -22.54 4.17
C THR A 268 7.67 -23.09 3.04
N GLY A 269 7.88 -22.31 1.98
CA GLY A 269 8.58 -22.75 0.77
C GLY A 269 7.71 -23.61 -0.17
N GLN A 270 6.43 -23.78 0.14
CA GLN A 270 5.52 -24.60 -0.66
C GLN A 270 4.53 -23.74 -1.45
N LEU A 271 4.35 -24.08 -2.72
CA LEU A 271 3.30 -23.55 -3.57
C LEU A 271 2.21 -24.61 -3.74
N LYS A 272 0.95 -24.26 -3.46
CA LYS A 272 -0.21 -25.13 -3.64
C LYS A 272 -1.15 -24.61 -4.72
N PRO A 273 -1.82 -25.50 -5.48
CA PRO A 273 -2.87 -25.10 -6.41
C PRO A 273 -4.00 -24.36 -5.70
N VAL A 274 -4.56 -23.35 -6.37
CA VAL A 274 -5.74 -22.63 -5.84
C VAL A 274 -7.05 -23.41 -6.02
N ASP A 275 -7.07 -24.39 -6.92
CA ASP A 275 -8.27 -25.14 -7.29
C ASP A 275 -9.04 -25.70 -6.10
N GLY A 276 -10.36 -25.40 -6.05
CA GLY A 276 -11.24 -25.88 -5.00
C GLY A 276 -10.99 -25.30 -3.60
N THR A 277 -10.18 -24.24 -3.50
CA THR A 277 -9.87 -23.56 -2.22
C THR A 277 -10.44 -22.13 -2.19
N GLN A 278 -10.42 -21.50 -1.01
CA GLN A 278 -10.74 -20.07 -0.89
C GLN A 278 -9.79 -19.15 -1.67
N TYR A 279 -8.62 -19.65 -2.06
CA TYR A 279 -7.61 -18.90 -2.82
C TYR A 279 -7.88 -18.90 -4.33
N ASP A 280 -8.91 -19.61 -4.82
CA ASP A 280 -9.29 -19.57 -6.23
C ASP A 280 -10.06 -18.29 -6.57
N LEU A 281 -9.32 -17.26 -6.92
CA LEU A 281 -9.82 -15.93 -7.27
C LEU A 281 -9.79 -15.68 -8.79
N ARG A 282 -9.72 -16.75 -9.62
CA ARG A 282 -9.55 -16.65 -11.08
C ARG A 282 -10.83 -16.29 -11.85
N ALA A 283 -11.99 -16.33 -11.23
CA ALA A 283 -13.25 -15.99 -11.90
C ALA A 283 -13.17 -14.58 -12.52
N ALA A 284 -13.47 -14.44 -13.81
CA ALA A 284 -13.32 -13.16 -14.54
C ALA A 284 -14.16 -12.02 -13.94
N GLY A 285 -15.35 -12.32 -13.38
CA GLY A 285 -16.19 -11.38 -12.63
C GLY A 285 -15.80 -11.25 -11.15
N GLY A 286 -14.64 -11.78 -10.76
CA GLY A 286 -14.16 -11.82 -9.39
C GLY A 286 -14.87 -12.90 -8.53
N ALA A 287 -14.14 -13.47 -7.58
CA ALA A 287 -14.67 -14.30 -6.52
C ALA A 287 -15.05 -13.45 -5.30
N ALA A 288 -16.07 -13.87 -4.56
CA ALA A 288 -16.54 -13.12 -3.39
C ALA A 288 -15.45 -13.05 -2.30
N LEU A 289 -15.17 -11.85 -1.82
CA LEU A 289 -14.25 -11.62 -0.71
C LEU A 289 -14.86 -12.13 0.61
N ALA A 290 -16.16 -11.93 0.78
CA ALA A 290 -16.95 -12.40 1.93
C ALA A 290 -16.29 -12.07 3.28
N LYS A 291 -16.23 -13.04 4.19
CA LYS A 291 -15.58 -12.91 5.51
C LYS A 291 -14.19 -13.55 5.57
N ASN A 292 -13.64 -13.95 4.42
CA ASN A 292 -12.33 -14.59 4.39
C ASN A 292 -11.24 -13.59 4.82
N PHE A 293 -10.28 -14.09 5.58
CA PHE A 293 -9.03 -13.41 5.86
C PHE A 293 -8.00 -13.80 4.81
N TYR A 294 -7.23 -12.84 4.35
CA TYR A 294 -6.08 -13.06 3.50
C TYR A 294 -4.90 -12.20 3.97
N ASP A 295 -3.73 -12.78 3.98
CA ASP A 295 -2.41 -12.18 4.03
C ASP A 295 -1.47 -13.17 3.32
N ASP A 296 -1.66 -13.29 2.00
CA ASP A 296 -1.14 -14.40 1.21
C ASP A 296 -0.53 -13.94 -0.11
N ASN A 297 0.44 -14.71 -0.62
CA ASN A 297 1.03 -14.51 -1.93
C ASN A 297 0.43 -15.48 -2.97
N TRP A 298 -0.04 -14.95 -4.09
CA TRP A 298 -0.42 -15.70 -5.29
C TRP A 298 0.71 -15.76 -6.30
N SER A 299 0.85 -16.87 -7.00
CA SER A 299 1.93 -17.12 -7.95
C SER A 299 1.48 -17.94 -9.15
N LYS A 300 2.40 -18.22 -10.09
CA LYS A 300 2.07 -18.76 -11.42
C LYS A 300 0.99 -17.91 -12.08
N LEU A 301 1.34 -16.64 -12.23
CA LEU A 301 0.47 -15.58 -12.73
C LEU A 301 0.19 -15.78 -14.21
N ASP A 302 -1.07 -15.65 -14.63
CA ASP A 302 -1.52 -15.79 -16.00
C ASP A 302 -1.45 -14.47 -16.76
N TRP A 303 -0.28 -14.20 -17.35
CA TRP A 303 -0.02 -13.02 -18.17
C TRP A 303 -0.74 -13.13 -19.52
N LYS A 304 -1.45 -12.08 -19.93
CA LYS A 304 -2.12 -11.98 -21.24
C LYS A 304 -1.53 -10.83 -22.05
N SER A 305 -0.96 -11.14 -23.20
CA SER A 305 -0.39 -10.12 -24.11
C SER A 305 0.53 -9.09 -23.43
N GLY A 306 1.37 -9.55 -22.47
CA GLY A 306 2.31 -8.70 -21.74
C GLY A 306 1.70 -7.91 -20.58
N THR A 307 0.48 -8.16 -20.19
CA THR A 307 -0.20 -7.56 -19.04
C THR A 307 -0.65 -8.61 -18.03
N LEU A 308 -0.63 -8.24 -16.76
CA LEU A 308 -1.20 -9.01 -15.66
C LEU A 308 -2.30 -8.16 -15.04
N THR A 309 -3.56 -8.59 -15.09
CA THR A 309 -4.68 -7.79 -14.58
C THR A 309 -5.31 -8.44 -13.37
N THR A 310 -5.22 -7.79 -12.22
CA THR A 310 -6.02 -8.07 -11.04
C THR A 310 -7.17 -7.08 -10.92
N LYS A 311 -8.23 -7.41 -10.15
CA LYS A 311 -9.40 -6.53 -10.02
C LYS A 311 -9.90 -6.48 -8.59
N VAL A 312 -10.33 -5.29 -8.18
CA VAL A 312 -11.19 -5.07 -7.02
C VAL A 312 -12.53 -4.55 -7.55
N ILE A 313 -13.61 -5.24 -7.21
CA ILE A 313 -14.96 -4.93 -7.69
C ILE A 313 -15.89 -4.77 -6.49
N ASP A 314 -16.57 -3.66 -6.41
CA ASP A 314 -17.61 -3.38 -5.41
C ASP A 314 -18.94 -3.12 -6.15
N PRO A 315 -19.74 -4.17 -6.43
CA PRO A 315 -20.95 -4.04 -7.23
C PRO A 315 -22.01 -3.14 -6.57
N ALA A 316 -22.10 -3.16 -5.23
CA ALA A 316 -23.04 -2.32 -4.48
C ALA A 316 -22.74 -0.83 -4.65
N ALA A 317 -21.46 -0.48 -4.81
CA ALA A 317 -21.03 0.87 -5.13
C ALA A 317 -20.97 1.18 -6.63
N LYS A 318 -21.26 0.23 -7.51
CA LYS A 318 -21.02 0.37 -8.97
C LYS A 318 -19.58 0.84 -9.24
N TYR A 319 -18.63 0.22 -8.57
CA TYR A 319 -17.22 0.58 -8.57
C TYR A 319 -16.38 -0.63 -8.94
N GLY A 320 -15.41 -0.43 -9.80
CA GLY A 320 -14.40 -1.41 -10.14
C GLY A 320 -13.06 -0.72 -10.45
N ILE A 321 -11.99 -1.41 -10.13
CA ILE A 321 -10.64 -1.00 -10.49
C ILE A 321 -9.85 -2.21 -11.01
N ASP A 322 -9.21 -2.04 -12.16
CA ASP A 322 -8.19 -2.91 -12.68
C ASP A 322 -6.82 -2.43 -12.20
N ILE A 323 -6.03 -3.36 -11.68
CA ILE A 323 -4.63 -3.18 -11.31
C ILE A 323 -3.84 -3.98 -12.35
N ILE A 324 -3.09 -3.28 -13.19
CA ILE A 324 -2.46 -3.86 -14.38
C ILE A 324 -0.95 -3.81 -14.23
N GLY A 325 -0.35 -4.95 -13.89
CA GLY A 325 1.10 -5.14 -13.90
C GLY A 325 1.63 -5.15 -15.33
N LEU A 326 2.69 -4.36 -15.59
CA LEU A 326 3.30 -4.19 -16.90
C LEU A 326 4.79 -4.61 -16.93
N SER A 327 5.33 -5.08 -15.80
CA SER A 327 6.71 -5.56 -15.68
C SER A 327 6.73 -7.09 -15.56
N PRO A 328 7.37 -7.81 -16.48
CA PRO A 328 7.41 -9.27 -16.47
C PRO A 328 8.17 -9.86 -15.27
N GLN A 329 8.90 -9.02 -14.52
CA GLN A 329 9.56 -9.39 -13.27
C GLN A 329 8.58 -9.61 -12.10
N ILE A 330 7.34 -9.16 -12.19
CA ILE A 330 6.32 -9.42 -11.18
C ILE A 330 6.09 -10.94 -11.10
N LYS A 331 6.47 -11.54 -9.98
CA LYS A 331 6.36 -12.99 -9.73
C LYS A 331 5.18 -13.36 -8.86
N THR A 332 4.71 -12.41 -8.05
CA THR A 332 3.68 -12.68 -7.07
C THR A 332 2.76 -11.47 -6.88
N ILE A 333 1.51 -11.78 -6.53
CA ILE A 333 0.55 -10.81 -6.02
C ILE A 333 0.38 -11.09 -4.52
N GLN A 334 0.68 -10.12 -3.68
CA GLN A 334 0.28 -10.16 -2.27
C GLN A 334 -1.12 -9.58 -2.14
N MET A 335 -1.97 -10.21 -1.35
CA MET A 335 -3.23 -9.63 -0.93
C MET A 335 -3.32 -9.61 0.60
N TYR A 336 -3.61 -8.44 1.16
CA TYR A 336 -3.97 -8.28 2.56
C TYR A 336 -5.40 -7.79 2.67
N ALA A 337 -6.28 -8.60 3.29
CA ALA A 337 -7.70 -8.31 3.37
C ALA A 337 -8.31 -8.83 4.68
N PRO A 338 -8.12 -8.12 5.81
CA PRO A 338 -8.67 -8.52 7.10
C PRO A 338 -10.20 -8.33 7.14
N PRO A 339 -10.98 -9.26 7.72
CA PRO A 339 -12.45 -9.26 7.66
C PRO A 339 -13.13 -8.01 8.25
N ALA A 340 -12.50 -7.36 9.22
CA ALA A 340 -13.04 -6.18 9.89
C ALA A 340 -12.85 -4.88 9.09
N MET A 341 -12.11 -4.90 7.98
CA MET A 341 -11.72 -3.68 7.25
C MET A 341 -12.49 -3.54 5.93
N GLN A 342 -12.70 -2.29 5.54
CA GLN A 342 -13.40 -1.92 4.29
C GLN A 342 -12.40 -1.53 3.19
N PHE A 343 -11.32 -2.28 3.10
CA PHE A 343 -10.32 -2.16 2.05
C PHE A 343 -9.76 -3.53 1.66
N VAL A 344 -9.06 -3.55 0.55
CA VAL A 344 -8.21 -4.66 0.11
C VAL A 344 -6.89 -4.09 -0.36
N ALA A 345 -5.76 -4.55 0.20
CA ALA A 345 -4.46 -4.30 -0.41
C ALA A 345 -4.21 -5.38 -1.49
N ILE A 346 -3.84 -4.95 -2.68
CA ILE A 346 -3.41 -5.81 -3.80
C ILE A 346 -2.06 -5.29 -4.28
N GLU A 347 -1.05 -6.10 -4.17
CA GLU A 347 0.34 -5.70 -4.28
C GLU A 347 1.06 -6.49 -5.36
N ASP A 348 1.32 -5.87 -6.49
CA ASP A 348 2.15 -6.42 -7.56
C ASP A 348 3.62 -6.36 -7.15
N GLN A 349 4.22 -7.51 -6.84
CA GLN A 349 5.56 -7.62 -6.28
C GLN A 349 6.50 -8.44 -7.16
N PHE A 350 7.78 -8.08 -7.20
CA PHE A 350 8.80 -8.91 -7.84
C PHE A 350 9.05 -10.19 -7.06
N ASN A 351 9.22 -10.08 -5.72
CA ASN A 351 9.63 -11.20 -4.90
C ASN A 351 8.51 -11.76 -4.02
N PHE A 352 8.65 -13.03 -3.70
CA PHE A 352 7.92 -13.69 -2.60
C PHE A 352 8.38 -13.16 -1.24
N ALA A 353 7.56 -13.38 -0.22
CA ALA A 353 7.97 -13.17 1.16
C ALA A 353 9.23 -13.98 1.48
N ASP A 354 10.12 -13.43 2.31
CA ASP A 354 11.40 -14.01 2.71
C ASP A 354 12.24 -14.55 1.55
N PRO A 355 12.60 -13.71 0.56
CA PRO A 355 13.20 -14.16 -0.69
C PRO A 355 14.57 -14.82 -0.51
N PHE A 356 15.24 -14.63 0.63
CA PHE A 356 16.52 -15.24 0.99
C PHE A 356 16.34 -16.47 1.89
N GLY A 357 15.12 -16.83 2.21
CA GLY A 357 14.77 -17.93 3.09
C GLY A 357 15.17 -19.30 2.54
N LYS A 358 15.70 -20.15 3.42
CA LYS A 358 16.13 -21.51 3.07
C LYS A 358 14.98 -22.41 2.64
N GLU A 359 13.77 -22.11 3.06
CA GLU A 359 12.54 -22.83 2.74
C GLU A 359 12.25 -22.87 1.23
N TRP A 360 12.71 -21.86 0.48
CA TRP A 360 12.55 -21.82 -0.97
C TRP A 360 13.51 -22.72 -1.74
N GLY A 361 14.58 -23.23 -1.10
CA GLY A 361 15.56 -24.09 -1.72
C GLY A 361 16.25 -23.41 -2.93
N LYS A 362 15.99 -23.93 -4.14
CA LYS A 362 16.52 -23.38 -5.40
C LYS A 362 15.48 -22.63 -6.22
N MET A 363 14.31 -22.37 -5.66
CA MET A 363 13.27 -21.64 -6.37
C MET A 363 13.70 -20.20 -6.63
N ASP A 364 13.39 -19.69 -7.83
CA ASP A 364 13.52 -18.27 -8.15
C ASP A 364 12.46 -17.49 -7.36
N THR A 365 12.91 -16.79 -6.33
CA THR A 365 12.06 -16.00 -5.44
C THR A 365 11.72 -14.61 -5.97
N GLY A 366 12.23 -14.24 -7.16
CA GLY A 366 11.91 -12.98 -7.82
C GLY A 366 12.84 -11.81 -7.51
N MET A 367 13.89 -12.02 -6.71
CA MET A 367 14.94 -11.00 -6.57
C MET A 367 15.75 -10.91 -7.88
N VAL A 368 15.86 -9.72 -8.42
CA VAL A 368 16.65 -9.42 -9.63
C VAL A 368 18.07 -9.07 -9.21
N THR A 369 19.07 -9.78 -9.72
CA THR A 369 20.47 -9.40 -9.51
C THR A 369 20.86 -8.29 -10.48
N LEU A 370 21.20 -7.12 -9.97
CA LEU A 370 21.73 -6.00 -10.76
C LEU A 370 23.24 -5.90 -10.60
N LYS A 371 23.99 -6.13 -11.68
CA LYS A 371 25.43 -5.84 -11.74
C LYS A 371 25.64 -4.31 -11.80
N PRO A 372 26.85 -3.82 -11.48
CA PRO A 372 27.18 -2.40 -11.65
C PRO A 372 26.74 -1.86 -13.02
N GLY A 373 26.04 -0.72 -13.02
CA GLY A 373 25.49 -0.07 -14.22
C GLY A 373 24.22 -0.72 -14.80
N GLN A 374 23.69 -1.81 -14.22
CA GLN A 374 22.43 -2.41 -14.66
C GLN A 374 21.23 -1.79 -13.97
N SER A 375 20.07 -1.93 -14.61
CA SER A 375 18.79 -1.40 -14.13
C SER A 375 17.68 -2.43 -14.26
N THR A 376 16.64 -2.27 -13.44
CA THR A 376 15.36 -2.99 -13.58
C THR A 376 14.21 -2.02 -13.44
N LYS A 377 13.08 -2.30 -14.10
CA LYS A 377 11.89 -1.46 -14.07
C LYS A 377 10.70 -2.22 -13.51
N TRP A 378 10.04 -1.62 -12.54
CA TRP A 378 8.67 -1.95 -12.12
C TRP A 378 7.70 -0.93 -12.70
N HIS A 379 6.57 -1.40 -13.23
CA HIS A 379 5.56 -0.52 -13.84
C HIS A 379 4.18 -1.14 -13.67
N MET A 380 3.22 -0.33 -13.25
CA MET A 380 1.83 -0.70 -13.13
C MET A 380 0.92 0.42 -13.61
N ARG A 381 -0.32 0.06 -13.93
CA ARG A 381 -1.39 0.98 -14.35
C ARG A 381 -2.68 0.68 -13.60
N LEU A 382 -3.35 1.71 -13.15
CA LEU A 382 -4.73 1.63 -12.68
C LEU A 382 -5.70 2.05 -13.78
N HIS A 383 -6.84 1.36 -13.85
CA HIS A 383 -7.98 1.72 -14.69
C HIS A 383 -9.26 1.55 -13.87
N VAL A 384 -10.16 2.55 -13.89
CA VAL A 384 -11.46 2.49 -13.18
C VAL A 384 -12.60 2.19 -14.15
N PHE A 385 -13.57 1.39 -13.68
CA PHE A 385 -14.72 1.01 -14.49
C PHE A 385 -16.00 0.89 -13.65
N VAL A 386 -17.12 0.83 -14.33
CA VAL A 386 -18.42 0.47 -13.73
C VAL A 386 -18.69 -0.98 -14.09
N PRO A 387 -18.81 -1.89 -13.08
CA PRO A 387 -19.02 -3.32 -13.30
C PRO A 387 -20.43 -3.65 -13.80
#